data_9ea5323a50f7f5be31c5d5ff404e362c
#
_entry.id   9ea5323a50f7f5be31c5d5ff404e362c
#
_cell.length_a   1.000
_cell.length_b   1.000
_cell.length_c   1.000
_cell.angle_alpha   90.00
_cell.angle_beta   90.00
_cell.angle_gamma   90.00
#
_symmetry.space_group_name_H-M   'P 1'
#
loop_
_entity.id
_entity.type
_entity.pdbx_description
1 polymer ?
#
loop_
_entity_poly.entity_id
_entity_poly.type
_entity_poly.pdbx_seq_one_letter_code
_entity_poly.pdbx_strand_id
1 'polypeptide(L)'
;MNEDYFLRLARRLRIPVARAELIHDREGRAGLVVQRFAGVLVDGEVRALAVEDARQLLGRYPADQYSLTSEQVSTAAATSCPARAVAARACLAQFVFAWLTGNGDMHAKNLSALQEADGEWRIVSAYDLPSTLPYGDRSMALSLDGRRQALTRKAFRSFGTGLGLPQRAVERTLDDVLRATDPLLDDLRGGALPLNRNATQDLVRQLARRRQDLEE
;
A
#
# COMPACT_ATOMS: atom_id res chain seq x y z
N MET A 1 -5.76 -9.75 -12.33
CA MET A 1 -5.82 -8.51 -13.19
C MET A 1 -5.93 -7.24 -12.36
N ASN A 2 -6.83 -7.13 -11.35
CA ASN A 2 -6.94 -5.92 -10.51
C ASN A 2 -5.61 -5.66 -9.76
N GLU A 3 -5.20 -6.55 -8.88
CA GLU A 3 -3.96 -6.39 -8.10
C GLU A 3 -2.71 -6.26 -8.98
N ASP A 4 -2.61 -7.01 -10.08
CA ASP A 4 -1.50 -6.89 -11.04
C ASP A 4 -1.37 -5.47 -11.60
N TYR A 5 -2.48 -4.84 -11.99
CA TYR A 5 -2.48 -3.46 -12.48
C TYR A 5 -1.93 -2.49 -11.41
N PHE A 6 -2.44 -2.58 -10.17
CA PHE A 6 -2.04 -1.68 -9.09
C PHE A 6 -0.61 -1.94 -8.60
N LEU A 7 -0.14 -3.19 -8.59
CA LEU A 7 1.27 -3.50 -8.32
C LEU A 7 2.19 -2.89 -9.39
N ARG A 8 1.81 -2.97 -10.67
CA ARG A 8 2.57 -2.30 -11.75
C ARG A 8 2.56 -0.78 -11.61
N LEU A 9 1.42 -0.18 -11.27
CA LEU A 9 1.31 1.25 -11.02
C LEU A 9 2.19 1.66 -9.83
N ALA A 10 2.17 0.88 -8.73
CA ALA A 10 2.95 1.13 -7.53
C ALA A 10 4.47 1.11 -7.77
N ARG A 11 4.97 0.41 -8.80
CA ARG A 11 6.41 0.44 -9.17
C ARG A 11 6.90 1.84 -9.57
N ARG A 12 6.00 2.78 -9.82
CA ARG A 12 6.34 4.21 -10.06
C ARG A 12 6.59 4.97 -8.75
N LEU A 13 6.24 4.39 -7.60
CA LEU A 13 6.56 4.93 -6.29
C LEU A 13 8.07 4.80 -6.01
N ARG A 14 8.58 5.69 -5.16
CA ARG A 14 9.97 5.64 -4.69
C ARG A 14 10.12 4.79 -3.43
N ILE A 15 9.46 3.64 -3.42
CA ILE A 15 9.56 2.61 -2.38
C ILE A 15 9.67 1.24 -3.04
N PRO A 16 10.22 0.23 -2.36
CA PRO A 16 10.19 -1.14 -2.86
C PRO A 16 8.75 -1.64 -3.02
N VAL A 17 8.48 -2.34 -4.12
CA VAL A 17 7.19 -2.98 -4.42
C VAL A 17 7.43 -4.43 -4.82
N ALA A 18 6.57 -5.33 -4.37
CA ALA A 18 6.65 -6.74 -4.67
C ALA A 18 6.66 -7.01 -6.18
N ARG A 19 7.51 -7.91 -6.61
CA ARG A 19 7.53 -8.37 -8.01
C ARG A 19 6.38 -9.34 -8.21
N ALA A 20 5.57 -9.06 -9.21
CA ALA A 20 4.45 -9.90 -9.58
C ALA A 20 4.36 -10.04 -11.10
N GLU A 21 3.81 -11.15 -11.54
CA GLU A 21 3.59 -11.50 -12.95
C GLU A 21 2.22 -12.14 -13.12
N LEU A 22 1.49 -11.69 -14.14
CA LEU A 22 0.23 -12.30 -14.54
C LEU A 22 0.52 -13.48 -15.46
N ILE A 23 0.14 -14.66 -15.03
CA ILE A 23 0.27 -15.90 -15.82
C ILE A 23 -1.11 -16.44 -16.19
N HIS A 24 -1.17 -17.34 -17.17
CA HIS A 24 -2.38 -18.03 -17.55
C HIS A 24 -2.15 -19.54 -17.50
N ASP A 25 -3.12 -20.27 -16.98
CA ASP A 25 -3.11 -21.73 -17.03
C ASP A 25 -3.46 -22.25 -18.44
N ARG A 26 -3.50 -23.58 -18.61
CA ARG A 26 -3.80 -24.22 -19.90
C ARG A 26 -5.22 -23.95 -20.38
N GLU A 27 -6.14 -23.60 -19.49
CA GLU A 27 -7.51 -23.23 -19.76
C GLU A 27 -7.70 -21.72 -19.97
N GLY A 28 -6.59 -20.94 -19.97
CA GLY A 28 -6.61 -19.48 -20.17
C GLY A 28 -7.04 -18.69 -18.94
N ARG A 29 -7.14 -19.32 -17.76
CA ARG A 29 -7.49 -18.61 -16.51
C ARG A 29 -6.29 -17.86 -15.99
N ALA A 30 -6.48 -16.57 -15.68
CA ALA A 30 -5.43 -15.71 -15.18
C ALA A 30 -5.12 -16.02 -13.70
N GLY A 31 -3.83 -16.10 -13.37
CA GLY A 31 -3.29 -16.19 -12.02
C GLY A 31 -2.21 -15.13 -11.79
N LEU A 32 -2.14 -14.56 -10.59
CA LEU A 32 -1.08 -13.64 -10.19
C LEU A 32 -0.02 -14.40 -9.39
N VAL A 33 1.20 -14.43 -9.92
CA VAL A 33 2.37 -14.97 -9.20
C VAL A 33 3.12 -13.81 -8.58
N VAL A 34 3.25 -13.81 -7.26
CA VAL A 34 3.97 -12.78 -6.51
C VAL A 34 5.24 -13.40 -5.94
N GLN A 35 6.38 -12.73 -6.18
CA GLN A 35 7.67 -13.18 -5.63
C GLN A 35 7.63 -13.09 -4.11
N ARG A 36 7.88 -14.24 -3.44
CA ARG A 36 7.96 -14.29 -1.99
C ARG A 36 9.22 -13.56 -1.51
N PHE A 37 9.05 -12.62 -0.61
CA PHE A 37 10.16 -11.85 0.00
C PHE A 37 10.70 -12.50 1.28
N ALA A 38 9.93 -13.39 1.91
CA ALA A 38 10.27 -14.00 3.19
C ALA A 38 11.24 -15.19 3.07
N GLY A 39 12.10 -15.21 2.06
CA GLY A 39 13.10 -16.25 1.88
C GLY A 39 14.20 -15.84 0.93
N VAL A 40 15.41 -16.33 1.20
CA VAL A 40 16.59 -16.18 0.34
C VAL A 40 17.07 -17.53 -0.10
N LEU A 41 17.59 -17.63 -1.32
CA LEU A 41 18.23 -18.84 -1.82
C LEU A 41 19.70 -18.83 -1.41
N VAL A 42 20.10 -19.82 -0.60
CA VAL A 42 21.49 -20.01 -0.14
C VAL A 42 21.87 -21.43 -0.48
N ASP A 43 22.92 -21.62 -1.27
CA ASP A 43 23.44 -22.92 -1.68
C ASP A 43 22.38 -23.87 -2.30
N GLY A 44 21.41 -23.31 -3.03
CA GLY A 44 20.31 -24.07 -3.65
C GLY A 44 19.13 -24.36 -2.72
N GLU A 45 19.21 -23.98 -1.45
CA GLU A 45 18.13 -24.15 -0.47
C GLU A 45 17.47 -22.81 -0.12
N VAL A 46 16.13 -22.82 0.08
CA VAL A 46 15.39 -21.64 0.54
C VAL A 46 15.50 -21.54 2.06
N ARG A 47 16.19 -20.51 2.53
CA ARG A 47 16.20 -20.14 3.96
C ARG A 47 15.11 -19.10 4.24
N ALA A 48 14.26 -19.38 5.22
CA ALA A 48 13.24 -18.43 5.66
C ALA A 48 13.91 -17.25 6.39
N LEU A 49 13.42 -16.04 6.10
CA LEU A 49 13.75 -14.82 6.82
C LEU A 49 12.67 -14.53 7.88
N ALA A 50 13.04 -13.90 8.98
CA ALA A 50 12.08 -13.45 9.98
C ALA A 50 11.27 -12.27 9.41
N VAL A 51 9.94 -12.40 9.48
CA VAL A 51 9.00 -11.37 9.03
C VAL A 51 7.96 -11.17 10.12
N GLU A 52 7.72 -9.90 10.48
CA GLU A 52 6.69 -9.51 11.42
C GLU A 52 5.78 -8.47 10.77
N ASP A 53 4.48 -8.74 10.73
CA ASP A 53 3.50 -7.74 10.34
C ASP A 53 3.22 -6.75 11.49
N ALA A 54 2.67 -5.57 11.17
CA ALA A 54 2.45 -4.52 12.16
C ALA A 54 1.48 -4.97 13.28
N ARG A 55 0.58 -5.92 13.03
CA ARG A 55 -0.28 -6.52 14.05
C ARG A 55 0.56 -7.33 15.04
N GLN A 56 1.52 -8.16 14.56
CA GLN A 56 2.44 -8.95 15.39
C GLN A 56 3.36 -8.02 16.21
N LEU A 57 3.93 -6.99 15.56
CA LEU A 57 4.75 -5.98 16.24
C LEU A 57 4.02 -5.26 17.37
N LEU A 58 2.69 -5.17 17.29
CA LEU A 58 1.82 -4.58 18.32
C LEU A 58 1.29 -5.63 19.33
N GLY A 59 1.68 -6.90 19.22
CA GLY A 59 1.21 -7.96 20.09
C GLY A 59 -0.30 -8.21 20.03
N ARG A 60 -0.91 -8.02 18.85
CA ARG A 60 -2.36 -8.17 18.63
C ARG A 60 -2.74 -9.52 18.04
N TYR A 61 -3.95 -10.00 18.37
CA TYR A 61 -4.49 -11.22 17.78
C TYR A 61 -4.87 -11.05 16.30
N PRO A 62 -4.94 -12.14 15.52
CA PRO A 62 -5.32 -12.06 14.09
C PRO A 62 -6.67 -11.35 13.84
N ALA A 63 -7.62 -11.48 14.75
CA ALA A 63 -8.93 -10.83 14.64
C ALA A 63 -8.87 -9.29 14.75
N ASP A 64 -7.81 -8.74 15.35
CA ASP A 64 -7.67 -7.32 15.64
C ASP A 64 -7.10 -6.50 14.45
N GLN A 65 -6.85 -7.13 13.31
CA GLN A 65 -6.19 -6.49 12.15
C GLN A 65 -6.88 -5.21 11.64
N TYR A 66 -8.20 -5.08 11.88
CA TYR A 66 -9.01 -3.92 11.48
C TYR A 66 -9.34 -2.97 12.64
N SER A 67 -8.94 -3.30 13.88
CA SER A 67 -9.23 -2.50 15.08
C SER A 67 -8.16 -1.45 15.38
N LEU A 68 -7.05 -1.48 14.64
CA LEU A 68 -5.92 -0.57 14.79
C LEU A 68 -6.10 0.70 13.93
N THR A 69 -5.26 1.71 14.18
CA THR A 69 -5.19 2.91 13.34
C THR A 69 -3.97 2.88 12.43
N SER A 70 -4.01 3.66 11.35
CA SER A 70 -2.87 3.82 10.44
C SER A 70 -1.62 4.33 11.16
N GLU A 71 -1.80 5.20 12.16
CA GLU A 71 -0.74 5.72 13.00
C GLU A 71 -0.07 4.64 13.84
N GLN A 72 -0.88 3.79 14.49
CA GLN A 72 -0.37 2.70 15.32
C GLN A 72 0.46 1.70 14.51
N VAL A 73 -0.09 1.21 13.39
CA VAL A 73 0.60 0.22 12.55
C VAL A 73 1.86 0.77 11.90
N SER A 74 1.81 2.03 11.43
CA SER A 74 2.96 2.67 10.81
C SER A 74 4.06 3.02 11.81
N THR A 75 3.68 3.44 13.02
CA THR A 75 4.64 3.69 14.10
C THR A 75 5.35 2.41 14.51
N ALA A 76 4.61 1.31 14.70
CA ALA A 76 5.19 0.02 15.04
C ALA A 76 6.18 -0.46 13.98
N ALA A 77 5.77 -0.45 12.70
CA ALA A 77 6.63 -0.85 11.60
C ALA A 77 7.86 0.06 11.43
N ALA A 78 7.71 1.38 11.56
CA ALA A 78 8.83 2.31 11.43
C ALA A 78 9.81 2.21 12.61
N THR A 79 9.31 1.94 13.83
CA THR A 79 10.14 1.84 15.03
C THR A 79 10.95 0.54 15.06
N SER A 80 10.47 -0.53 14.44
CA SER A 80 11.21 -1.79 14.32
C SER A 80 12.43 -1.69 13.38
N CYS A 81 12.50 -0.65 12.54
CA CYS A 81 13.56 -0.47 11.56
C CYS A 81 14.61 0.53 12.04
N PRO A 82 15.93 0.24 11.96
CA PRO A 82 17.00 1.22 12.27
C PRO A 82 16.89 2.49 11.43
N ALA A 83 16.57 2.35 10.14
CA ALA A 83 16.32 3.47 9.23
C ALA A 83 14.88 4.00 9.36
N ARG A 84 14.47 4.40 10.58
CA ARG A 84 13.09 4.78 10.95
C ARG A 84 12.46 5.79 9.99
N ALA A 85 13.19 6.83 9.58
CA ALA A 85 12.66 7.84 8.68
C ALA A 85 12.35 7.29 7.27
N VAL A 86 13.16 6.34 6.79
CA VAL A 86 12.92 5.66 5.50
C VAL A 86 11.67 4.79 5.60
N ALA A 87 11.54 4.02 6.68
CA ALA A 87 10.37 3.18 6.94
C ALA A 87 9.09 4.03 7.10
N ALA A 88 9.14 5.11 7.89
CA ALA A 88 8.02 6.03 8.06
C ALA A 88 7.55 6.65 6.72
N ARG A 89 8.50 7.03 5.85
CA ARG A 89 8.18 7.54 4.52
C ARG A 89 7.54 6.47 3.63
N ALA A 90 8.00 5.23 3.72
CA ALA A 90 7.40 4.11 2.98
C ALA A 90 5.97 3.83 3.46
N CYS A 91 5.71 3.87 4.76
CA CYS A 91 4.36 3.75 5.32
C CYS A 91 3.45 4.87 4.81
N LEU A 92 3.89 6.13 4.90
CA LEU A 92 3.12 7.27 4.38
C LEU A 92 2.78 7.06 2.90
N ALA A 93 3.76 6.71 2.06
CA ALA A 93 3.55 6.50 0.64
C ALA A 93 2.52 5.38 0.36
N GLN A 94 2.57 4.28 1.12
CA GLN A 94 1.62 3.16 0.97
C GLN A 94 0.19 3.57 1.34
N PHE A 95 -0.03 4.31 2.44
CA PHE A 95 -1.36 4.77 2.83
C PHE A 95 -1.93 5.82 1.87
N VAL A 96 -1.10 6.75 1.36
CA VAL A 96 -1.52 7.71 0.32
C VAL A 96 -1.88 6.97 -0.97
N PHE A 97 -1.08 6.00 -1.38
CA PHE A 97 -1.34 5.19 -2.57
C PHE A 97 -2.64 4.38 -2.40
N ALA A 98 -2.85 3.73 -1.26
CA ALA A 98 -4.07 2.99 -0.96
C ALA A 98 -5.32 3.88 -1.06
N TRP A 99 -5.25 5.11 -0.55
CA TRP A 99 -6.34 6.08 -0.68
C TRP A 99 -6.62 6.46 -2.14
N LEU A 100 -5.57 6.83 -2.89
CA LEU A 100 -5.69 7.27 -4.29
C LEU A 100 -6.13 6.14 -5.24
N THR A 101 -5.84 4.89 -4.91
CA THR A 101 -6.20 3.73 -5.74
C THR A 101 -7.49 3.03 -5.29
N GLY A 102 -8.06 3.45 -4.17
CA GLY A 102 -9.27 2.83 -3.64
C GLY A 102 -9.04 1.45 -3.03
N ASN A 103 -7.88 1.22 -2.44
CA ASN A 103 -7.62 0.03 -1.62
C ASN A 103 -8.19 0.23 -0.23
N GLY A 104 -9.37 -0.31 0.03
CA GLY A 104 -10.03 -0.31 1.34
C GLY A 104 -9.58 -1.46 2.25
N ASP A 105 -8.71 -2.36 1.79
CA ASP A 105 -8.23 -3.51 2.57
C ASP A 105 -6.79 -3.35 3.07
N MET A 106 -6.25 -2.13 3.07
CA MET A 106 -4.94 -1.82 3.65
C MET A 106 -5.00 -1.91 5.18
N HIS A 107 -4.86 -3.12 5.72
CA HIS A 107 -4.95 -3.41 7.15
C HIS A 107 -3.57 -3.70 7.79
N ALA A 108 -3.53 -4.02 9.09
CA ALA A 108 -2.28 -4.16 9.86
C ALA A 108 -1.34 -5.26 9.35
N LYS A 109 -1.84 -6.29 8.65
CA LYS A 109 -1.01 -7.35 8.05
C LYS A 109 -0.38 -6.98 6.70
N ASN A 110 -0.85 -5.92 6.04
CA ASN A 110 -0.28 -5.46 4.77
C ASN A 110 0.97 -4.58 4.96
N LEU A 111 1.34 -4.30 6.21
CA LEU A 111 2.54 -3.55 6.56
C LEU A 111 3.46 -4.43 7.41
N SER A 112 4.61 -4.82 6.87
CA SER A 112 5.52 -5.77 7.52
C SER A 112 6.94 -5.26 7.54
N ALA A 113 7.71 -5.71 8.52
CA ALA A 113 9.15 -5.61 8.59
C ALA A 113 9.80 -6.99 8.39
N LEU A 114 10.96 -7.00 7.77
CA LEU A 114 11.75 -8.19 7.46
C LEU A 114 13.14 -8.02 8.05
N GLN A 115 13.68 -9.04 8.71
CA GLN A 115 15.06 -9.10 9.10
C GLN A 115 15.89 -9.65 7.94
N GLU A 116 16.76 -8.82 7.38
CA GLU A 116 17.65 -9.22 6.29
C GLU A 116 18.84 -10.04 6.80
N ALA A 117 19.64 -10.56 5.87
CA ALA A 117 20.79 -11.41 6.19
C ALA A 117 21.87 -10.71 7.05
N ASP A 118 21.92 -9.39 7.04
CA ASP A 118 22.78 -8.56 7.89
C ASP A 118 22.25 -8.39 9.33
N GLY A 119 21.07 -8.95 9.63
CA GLY A 119 20.41 -8.87 10.92
C GLY A 119 19.60 -7.59 11.11
N GLU A 120 19.61 -6.65 10.16
CA GLU A 120 18.84 -5.41 10.26
C GLU A 120 17.39 -5.61 9.81
N TRP A 121 16.48 -4.95 10.53
CA TRP A 121 15.07 -4.91 10.15
C TRP A 121 14.80 -3.80 9.15
N ARG A 122 14.11 -4.12 8.07
CA ARG A 122 13.68 -3.17 7.04
C ARG A 122 12.21 -3.35 6.71
N ILE A 123 11.56 -2.25 6.31
CA ILE A 123 10.18 -2.34 5.82
C ILE A 123 10.15 -3.20 4.56
N VAL A 124 9.22 -4.13 4.49
CA VAL A 124 9.04 -5.00 3.33
C VAL A 124 8.57 -4.21 2.11
N SER A 125 8.89 -4.70 0.92
CA SER A 125 8.28 -4.21 -0.32
C SER A 125 6.75 -4.18 -0.20
N ALA A 126 6.11 -3.12 -0.67
CA ALA A 126 4.65 -3.02 -0.68
C ALA A 126 4.03 -4.17 -1.48
N TYR A 127 3.05 -4.83 -0.92
CA TYR A 127 2.35 -5.99 -1.48
C TYR A 127 0.85 -5.88 -1.17
N ASP A 128 0.05 -6.73 -1.80
CA ASP A 128 -1.40 -6.77 -1.58
C ASP A 128 -2.05 -5.40 -1.79
N LEU A 129 -1.97 -4.91 -3.01
CA LEU A 129 -2.39 -3.56 -3.39
C LEU A 129 -3.62 -3.54 -4.33
N PRO A 130 -4.66 -4.36 -4.13
CA PRO A 130 -5.84 -4.30 -5.00
C PRO A 130 -6.61 -3.00 -4.78
N SER A 131 -7.43 -2.60 -5.75
CA SER A 131 -8.53 -1.67 -5.50
C SER A 131 -9.76 -2.46 -5.08
N THR A 132 -10.31 -2.16 -3.90
CA THR A 132 -11.55 -2.77 -3.41
C THR A 132 -12.78 -1.92 -3.73
N LEU A 133 -12.55 -0.68 -4.15
CA LEU A 133 -13.60 0.29 -4.48
C LEU A 133 -14.61 -0.21 -5.53
N PRO A 134 -14.20 -0.93 -6.61
CA PRO A 134 -15.15 -1.51 -7.58
C PRO A 134 -16.10 -2.54 -6.98
N TYR A 135 -15.75 -3.09 -5.82
CA TYR A 135 -16.53 -4.14 -5.14
C TYR A 135 -17.39 -3.58 -3.98
N GLY A 136 -17.50 -2.23 -3.91
CA GLY A 136 -18.40 -1.56 -2.97
C GLY A 136 -17.75 -1.08 -1.67
N ASP A 137 -16.47 -1.38 -1.46
CA ASP A 137 -15.75 -0.90 -0.29
C ASP A 137 -15.19 0.52 -0.52
N ARG A 138 -15.79 1.50 0.18
CA ARG A 138 -15.51 2.93 -0.03
C ARG A 138 -14.65 3.54 1.07
N SER A 139 -14.31 2.78 2.09
CA SER A 139 -13.55 3.25 3.26
C SER A 139 -12.14 2.66 3.28
N MET A 140 -11.26 3.28 4.05
CA MET A 140 -10.00 2.65 4.44
C MET A 140 -10.25 1.57 5.49
N ALA A 141 -9.47 0.48 5.47
CA ALA A 141 -9.51 -0.57 6.49
C ALA A 141 -9.20 -0.01 7.88
N LEU A 142 -8.21 0.87 7.97
CA LEU A 142 -7.78 1.52 9.20
C LEU A 142 -8.16 2.99 9.18
N SER A 143 -8.48 3.56 10.35
CA SER A 143 -8.66 5.01 10.45
C SER A 143 -7.32 5.73 10.35
N LEU A 144 -7.33 6.89 9.71
CA LEU A 144 -6.24 7.83 9.62
C LEU A 144 -6.77 9.19 10.04
N ASP A 145 -6.10 9.86 10.99
CA ASP A 145 -6.59 11.10 11.61
C ASP A 145 -8.05 10.96 12.11
N GLY A 146 -8.37 9.79 12.70
CA GLY A 146 -9.70 9.45 13.19
C GLY A 146 -10.77 9.15 12.12
N ARG A 147 -10.41 9.12 10.83
CA ARG A 147 -11.34 8.98 9.70
C ARG A 147 -10.97 7.78 8.83
N ARG A 148 -11.97 7.19 8.21
CA ARG A 148 -11.81 6.13 7.19
C ARG A 148 -12.23 6.60 5.79
N GLN A 149 -12.80 7.79 5.69
CA GLN A 149 -13.30 8.41 4.45
C GLN A 149 -13.01 9.91 4.46
N ALA A 150 -13.16 10.55 3.31
CA ALA A 150 -12.93 11.99 3.12
C ALA A 150 -11.55 12.44 3.67
N LEU A 151 -10.52 11.65 3.35
CA LEU A 151 -9.14 11.98 3.72
C LEU A 151 -8.63 13.07 2.79
N THR A 152 -8.08 14.12 3.40
CA THR A 152 -7.55 15.29 2.71
C THR A 152 -6.03 15.34 2.82
N ARG A 153 -5.38 16.21 2.04
CA ARG A 153 -3.95 16.48 2.16
C ARG A 153 -3.55 16.84 3.59
N LYS A 154 -4.39 17.61 4.30
CA LYS A 154 -4.17 17.96 5.71
C LYS A 154 -4.10 16.73 6.62
N ALA A 155 -4.99 15.76 6.44
CA ALA A 155 -4.98 14.52 7.22
C ALA A 155 -3.69 13.71 7.01
N PHE A 156 -3.21 13.59 5.76
CA PHE A 156 -1.95 12.93 5.46
C PHE A 156 -0.72 13.72 5.94
N ARG A 157 -0.78 15.06 5.96
CA ARG A 157 0.25 15.89 6.61
C ARG A 157 0.35 15.59 8.10
N SER A 158 -0.79 15.59 8.80
CA SER A 158 -0.87 15.24 10.22
C SER A 158 -0.29 13.84 10.47
N PHE A 159 -0.72 12.87 9.68
CA PHE A 159 -0.21 11.50 9.75
C PHE A 159 1.30 11.41 9.55
N GLY A 160 1.85 11.98 8.48
CA GLY A 160 3.28 11.92 8.19
C GLY A 160 4.14 12.63 9.23
N THR A 161 3.70 13.79 9.74
CA THR A 161 4.40 14.50 10.83
C THR A 161 4.30 13.74 12.15
N GLY A 162 3.17 13.08 12.42
CA GLY A 162 2.99 12.19 13.57
C GLY A 162 3.94 10.97 13.56
N LEU A 163 4.36 10.50 12.39
CA LEU A 163 5.40 9.46 12.23
C LEU A 163 6.83 10.00 12.45
N GLY A 164 7.00 11.31 12.72
CA GLY A 164 8.28 11.96 12.92
C GLY A 164 8.96 12.44 11.63
N LEU A 165 8.25 12.48 10.51
CA LEU A 165 8.80 13.02 9.25
C LEU A 165 8.78 14.55 9.27
N PRO A 166 9.85 15.23 8.82
CA PRO A 166 9.82 16.68 8.57
C PRO A 166 8.73 17.04 7.55
N GLN A 167 8.03 18.15 7.74
CA GLN A 167 6.95 18.58 6.86
C GLN A 167 7.35 18.57 5.36
N ARG A 168 8.57 19.03 5.05
CA ARG A 168 9.08 19.00 3.67
C ARG A 168 9.18 17.57 3.08
N ALA A 169 9.50 16.58 3.91
CA ALA A 169 9.56 15.19 3.48
C ALA A 169 8.15 14.63 3.26
N VAL A 170 7.20 15.01 4.11
CA VAL A 170 5.78 14.65 3.95
C VAL A 170 5.24 15.20 2.63
N GLU A 171 5.39 16.52 2.37
CA GLU A 171 4.91 17.14 1.12
C GLU A 171 5.52 16.46 -0.11
N ARG A 172 6.83 16.24 -0.10
CA ARG A 172 7.51 15.56 -1.21
C ARG A 172 6.94 14.16 -1.42
N THR A 173 6.62 13.43 -0.36
CA THR A 173 6.06 12.07 -0.48
C THR A 173 4.65 12.11 -1.07
N LEU A 174 3.81 13.06 -0.64
CA LEU A 174 2.47 13.25 -1.21
C LEU A 174 2.56 13.55 -2.72
N ASP A 175 3.41 14.50 -3.11
CA ASP A 175 3.60 14.86 -4.52
C ASP A 175 4.21 13.71 -5.34
N ASP A 176 5.11 12.92 -4.78
CA ASP A 176 5.68 11.74 -5.44
C ASP A 176 4.60 10.69 -5.71
N VAL A 177 3.68 10.45 -4.76
CA VAL A 177 2.58 9.49 -4.95
C VAL A 177 1.54 10.02 -5.94
N LEU A 178 1.19 11.30 -5.88
CA LEU A 178 0.31 11.93 -6.87
C LEU A 178 0.87 11.77 -8.29
N ARG A 179 2.16 12.08 -8.50
CA ARG A 179 2.81 11.86 -9.81
C ARG A 179 2.85 10.39 -10.23
N ALA A 180 3.11 9.47 -9.30
CA ALA A 180 3.12 8.05 -9.61
C ALA A 180 1.75 7.55 -10.10
N THR A 181 0.67 8.15 -9.62
CA THR A 181 -0.71 7.80 -9.96
C THR A 181 -1.31 8.66 -11.09
N ASP A 182 -0.53 9.53 -11.75
CA ASP A 182 -1.01 10.36 -12.87
C ASP A 182 -1.74 9.57 -13.97
N PRO A 183 -1.25 8.41 -14.45
CA PRO A 183 -1.92 7.70 -15.54
C PRO A 183 -3.20 6.97 -15.11
N LEU A 184 -3.46 6.83 -13.80
CA LEU A 184 -4.51 5.97 -13.24
C LEU A 184 -5.88 6.20 -13.89
N LEU A 185 -6.34 7.44 -13.95
CA LEU A 185 -7.70 7.73 -14.42
C LEU A 185 -7.86 7.45 -15.93
N ASP A 186 -6.83 7.71 -16.71
CA ASP A 186 -6.87 7.46 -18.16
C ASP A 186 -6.70 5.98 -18.47
N ASP A 187 -5.85 5.27 -17.75
CA ASP A 187 -5.71 3.82 -17.84
C ASP A 187 -7.05 3.11 -17.54
N LEU A 188 -7.76 3.56 -16.49
CA LEU A 188 -9.07 3.00 -16.16
C LEU A 188 -10.11 3.28 -17.24
N ARG A 189 -10.14 4.49 -17.82
CA ARG A 189 -10.99 4.81 -18.97
C ARG A 189 -10.64 3.97 -20.19
N GLY A 190 -9.36 3.66 -20.37
CA GLY A 190 -8.82 2.80 -21.40
C GLY A 190 -9.07 1.30 -21.19
N GLY A 191 -9.72 0.90 -20.09
CA GLY A 191 -10.07 -0.50 -19.83
C GLY A 191 -8.98 -1.31 -19.12
N ALA A 192 -8.12 -0.67 -18.32
CA ALA A 192 -7.08 -1.35 -17.53
C ALA A 192 -7.64 -2.40 -16.56
N LEU A 193 -8.91 -2.26 -16.15
CA LEU A 193 -9.63 -3.26 -15.37
C LEU A 193 -10.82 -3.83 -16.16
N PRO A 194 -11.16 -5.13 -15.99
CA PRO A 194 -12.28 -5.77 -16.68
C PRO A 194 -13.62 -5.40 -16.04
N LEU A 195 -13.93 -4.11 -16.01
CA LEU A 195 -15.18 -3.57 -15.46
C LEU A 195 -16.12 -3.19 -16.60
N ASN A 196 -17.43 -3.24 -16.34
CA ASN A 196 -18.39 -2.67 -17.26
C ASN A 196 -18.32 -1.14 -17.25
N ARG A 197 -18.91 -0.49 -18.27
CA ARG A 197 -18.85 0.96 -18.47
C ARG A 197 -19.30 1.76 -17.24
N ASN A 198 -20.41 1.35 -16.61
CA ASN A 198 -20.98 2.07 -15.45
C ASN A 198 -20.04 1.97 -14.23
N ALA A 199 -19.53 0.77 -13.94
CA ALA A 199 -18.58 0.55 -12.86
C ALA A 199 -17.27 1.31 -13.09
N THR A 200 -16.76 1.35 -14.33
CA THR A 200 -15.58 2.14 -14.70
C THR A 200 -15.82 3.64 -14.46
N GLN A 201 -16.96 4.17 -14.92
CA GLN A 201 -17.28 5.59 -14.73
C GLN A 201 -17.44 5.95 -13.26
N ASP A 202 -18.06 5.09 -12.46
CA ASP A 202 -18.21 5.34 -11.01
C ASP A 202 -16.85 5.31 -10.31
N LEU A 203 -16.00 4.32 -10.62
CA LEU A 203 -14.64 4.23 -10.10
C LEU A 203 -13.82 5.47 -10.43
N VAL A 204 -13.76 5.85 -11.70
CA VAL A 204 -13.02 7.04 -12.17
C VAL A 204 -13.49 8.30 -11.45
N ARG A 205 -14.81 8.51 -11.31
CA ARG A 205 -15.38 9.67 -10.61
C ARG A 205 -14.94 9.71 -9.13
N GLN A 206 -15.00 8.57 -8.44
CA GLN A 206 -14.62 8.51 -7.03
C GLN A 206 -13.11 8.73 -6.82
N LEU A 207 -12.26 8.13 -7.65
CA LEU A 207 -10.81 8.32 -7.56
C LEU A 207 -10.38 9.73 -7.97
N ALA A 208 -11.03 10.33 -8.98
CA ALA A 208 -10.79 11.72 -9.35
C ALA A 208 -11.07 12.68 -8.18
N ARG A 209 -12.18 12.45 -7.43
CA ARG A 209 -12.49 13.25 -6.24
C ARG A 209 -11.42 13.07 -5.15
N ARG A 210 -11.03 11.81 -4.84
CA ARG A 210 -9.97 11.55 -3.85
C ARG A 210 -8.64 12.21 -4.23
N ARG A 211 -8.33 12.25 -5.52
CA ARG A 211 -7.16 12.93 -6.03
C ARG A 211 -7.25 14.44 -5.81
N GLN A 212 -8.38 15.04 -6.17
CA GLN A 212 -8.62 16.47 -5.96
C GLN A 212 -8.48 16.87 -4.48
N ASP A 213 -9.05 16.07 -3.55
CA ASP A 213 -8.94 16.30 -2.09
C ASP A 213 -7.47 16.28 -1.58
N LEU A 214 -6.53 15.70 -2.36
CA LEU A 214 -5.10 15.67 -2.06
C LEU A 214 -4.29 16.74 -2.80
N GLU A 215 -4.80 17.30 -3.87
CA GLU A 215 -4.15 18.39 -4.63
C GLU A 215 -4.42 19.77 -4.00
N GLU A 216 -5.52 19.91 -3.25
CA GLU A 216 -5.88 21.10 -2.45
C GLU A 216 -5.09 21.14 -1.11
#